data_6b22e6711d744e21f2192d3b59502a99
#
_entry.id   6b22e6711d744e21f2192d3b59502a99
#
_cell.length_a   1.000
_cell.length_b   1.000
_cell.length_c   1.000
_cell.angle_alpha   90.00
_cell.angle_beta   90.00
_cell.angle_gamma   90.00
#
_symmetry.space_group_name_H-M   'P 1'
#
loop_
_entity.id
_entity.type
_entity.pdbx_description
1 polymer ?
#
loop_
_entity_poly.entity_id
_entity_poly.type
_entity_poly.pdbx_seq_one_letter_code
_entity_poly.pdbx_strand_id
1 'polypeptide(L)'
;MTIDWRTRGFVQPEPVTAEEFLAARHSLFDGPFTWPLMVARQSALDHNVRLLAQHVRDNGLLHAPHGKTTMSPQLFAKQLAAGAWGLTAATASQVMVYRSLGVERVLLANEIYDERAIDWLARQPFDDLLVYADSPGGVELLAGKGFRILVELGHPGGRTGCRTPDEAKALKALIDATDGVEFAGVSGYEGTQPDRAGVTRYLKDLRRLAEDLAAPIVSAGGSSYFDLVTDELAGMDARVIVRPGAYIGHDEGFYARMSPFADRLRPAIEVYAQVVSAPEPGMAIVGLGKRDIPYDLDLPFAPDGLTVTGLQDQHTYLSDPGGLVKPGDVLRFGVSHPCTAFDKWRVIPVVDDDNIVVDLLTTYF
;
A
#
# COMPACT_ATOMS: atom_id res chain seq x y z
N MET A 1 -18.15 1.91 -14.57
CA MET A 1 -17.72 0.50 -14.51
C MET A 1 -18.95 -0.39 -14.74
N THR A 2 -18.76 -1.48 -15.49
CA THR A 2 -19.81 -2.48 -15.76
C THR A 2 -19.45 -3.78 -15.05
N ILE A 3 -20.42 -4.41 -14.40
CA ILE A 3 -20.30 -5.68 -13.70
C ILE A 3 -21.06 -6.73 -14.49
N ASP A 4 -20.40 -7.83 -14.79
CA ASP A 4 -20.98 -9.00 -15.42
C ASP A 4 -20.20 -10.27 -14.99
N TRP A 5 -20.55 -11.43 -15.53
CA TRP A 5 -19.91 -12.72 -15.21
C TRP A 5 -18.40 -12.78 -15.51
N ARG A 6 -17.83 -11.82 -16.26
CA ARG A 6 -16.37 -11.67 -16.46
C ARG A 6 -15.71 -10.98 -15.27
N THR A 7 -16.50 -10.37 -14.39
CA THR A 7 -16.02 -9.80 -13.13
C THR A 7 -15.88 -10.93 -12.12
N ARG A 8 -14.66 -11.27 -11.79
CA ARG A 8 -14.34 -12.37 -10.90
C ARG A 8 -15.05 -12.23 -9.55
N GLY A 9 -15.67 -13.32 -9.07
CA GLY A 9 -16.45 -13.35 -7.83
C GLY A 9 -17.91 -12.94 -7.99
N PHE A 10 -18.34 -12.56 -9.21
CA PHE A 10 -19.73 -12.13 -9.47
C PHE A 10 -20.45 -13.12 -10.37
N VAL A 11 -21.68 -13.49 -10.00
CA VAL A 11 -22.61 -14.25 -10.82
C VAL A 11 -23.66 -13.28 -11.37
N GLN A 12 -23.24 -12.47 -12.34
CA GLN A 12 -24.08 -11.44 -12.96
C GLN A 12 -24.10 -11.67 -14.48
N PRO A 13 -25.08 -12.41 -15.03
CA PRO A 13 -25.09 -12.77 -16.44
C PRO A 13 -25.35 -11.57 -17.36
N GLU A 14 -26.25 -10.68 -16.96
CA GLU A 14 -26.57 -9.47 -17.70
C GLU A 14 -25.71 -8.32 -17.17
N PRO A 15 -25.05 -7.54 -18.05
CA PRO A 15 -24.26 -6.41 -17.64
C PRO A 15 -25.08 -5.35 -16.90
N VAL A 16 -24.61 -4.93 -15.72
CA VAL A 16 -25.18 -3.82 -14.95
C VAL A 16 -24.10 -2.79 -14.65
N THR A 17 -24.50 -1.54 -14.47
CA THR A 17 -23.58 -0.51 -14.00
C THR A 17 -23.26 -0.72 -12.51
N ALA A 18 -22.15 -0.19 -12.05
CA ALA A 18 -21.81 -0.19 -10.61
C ALA A 18 -22.91 0.48 -9.77
N GLU A 19 -23.51 1.55 -10.29
CA GLU A 19 -24.58 2.27 -9.61
C GLU A 19 -25.83 1.41 -9.44
N GLU A 20 -26.29 0.73 -10.50
CA GLU A 20 -27.42 -0.20 -10.45
C GLU A 20 -27.15 -1.38 -9.51
N PHE A 21 -25.92 -1.91 -9.53
CA PHE A 21 -25.51 -2.99 -8.64
C PHE A 21 -25.57 -2.57 -7.17
N LEU A 22 -25.05 -1.40 -6.84
CA LEU A 22 -25.07 -0.86 -5.49
C LEU A 22 -26.49 -0.50 -5.01
N ALA A 23 -27.34 0.02 -5.90
CA ALA A 23 -28.72 0.34 -5.58
C ALA A 23 -29.54 -0.87 -5.13
N ALA A 24 -29.19 -2.07 -5.61
CA ALA A 24 -29.83 -3.32 -5.21
C ALA A 24 -29.48 -3.78 -3.78
N ARG A 25 -28.44 -3.21 -3.14
CA ARG A 25 -28.03 -3.51 -1.75
C ARG A 25 -27.90 -5.01 -1.47
N HIS A 26 -27.16 -5.69 -2.31
CA HIS A 26 -26.97 -7.13 -2.19
C HIS A 26 -26.31 -7.52 -0.85
N SER A 27 -26.82 -8.57 -0.22
CA SER A 27 -26.12 -9.25 0.87
C SER A 27 -24.93 -10.03 0.29
N LEU A 28 -23.82 -10.06 1.02
CA LEU A 28 -22.63 -10.83 0.64
C LEU A 28 -22.97 -12.33 0.46
N PHE A 29 -23.85 -12.89 1.27
CA PHE A 29 -24.11 -14.32 1.30
C PHE A 29 -25.32 -14.75 0.44
N ASP A 30 -26.24 -13.83 0.16
CA ASP A 30 -27.46 -14.09 -0.61
C ASP A 30 -27.49 -13.34 -1.96
N GLY A 31 -26.44 -12.55 -2.23
CA GLY A 31 -26.31 -11.78 -3.45
C GLY A 31 -25.71 -12.57 -4.62
N PRO A 32 -25.51 -11.91 -5.77
CA PRO A 32 -25.02 -12.55 -6.99
C PRO A 32 -23.49 -12.75 -6.95
N PHE A 33 -23.00 -13.50 -5.97
CA PHE A 33 -21.60 -13.77 -5.76
C PHE A 33 -21.27 -15.26 -5.88
N THR A 34 -19.99 -15.53 -6.16
CA THR A 34 -19.40 -16.87 -6.13
C THR A 34 -18.07 -16.86 -5.39
N TRP A 35 -17.65 -18.01 -4.89
CA TRP A 35 -16.45 -18.16 -4.10
C TRP A 35 -15.27 -18.69 -4.93
N PRO A 36 -14.05 -18.27 -4.62
CA PRO A 36 -13.65 -17.34 -3.56
C PRO A 36 -13.99 -15.88 -3.92
N LEU A 37 -14.15 -15.04 -2.90
CA LEU A 37 -14.38 -13.59 -3.04
C LEU A 37 -13.64 -12.81 -1.96
N MET A 38 -12.82 -11.85 -2.37
CA MET A 38 -12.24 -10.86 -1.47
C MET A 38 -13.23 -9.72 -1.24
N VAL A 39 -13.36 -9.31 0.00
CA VAL A 39 -14.19 -8.16 0.39
C VAL A 39 -13.41 -7.21 1.27
N ALA A 40 -13.86 -5.95 1.32
CA ALA A 40 -13.33 -4.94 2.23
C ALA A 40 -14.41 -4.50 3.23
N ARG A 41 -14.04 -4.28 4.49
CA ARG A 41 -14.91 -3.82 5.57
C ARG A 41 -14.91 -2.30 5.64
N GLN A 42 -16.06 -1.67 5.36
CA GLN A 42 -16.20 -0.21 5.35
C GLN A 42 -15.77 0.42 6.69
N SER A 43 -16.31 -0.10 7.79
CA SER A 43 -16.03 0.45 9.13
C SER A 43 -14.55 0.39 9.50
N ALA A 44 -13.84 -0.66 9.09
CA ALA A 44 -12.40 -0.83 9.30
C ALA A 44 -11.57 0.12 8.41
N LEU A 45 -11.90 0.22 7.11
CA LEU A 45 -11.26 1.19 6.21
C LEU A 45 -11.38 2.63 6.73
N ASP A 46 -12.58 3.03 7.11
CA ASP A 46 -12.86 4.39 7.63
C ASP A 46 -12.14 4.65 8.95
N HIS A 47 -12.09 3.66 9.83
CA HIS A 47 -11.35 3.74 11.08
C HIS A 47 -9.85 3.93 10.84
N ASN A 48 -9.25 3.10 10.00
CA ASN A 48 -7.81 3.13 9.71
C ASN A 48 -7.39 4.47 9.09
N VAL A 49 -8.17 4.97 8.14
CA VAL A 49 -7.90 6.27 7.50
C VAL A 49 -7.96 7.41 8.52
N ARG A 50 -9.01 7.46 9.36
CA ARG A 50 -9.13 8.48 10.40
C ARG A 50 -8.00 8.43 11.41
N LEU A 51 -7.64 7.22 11.87
CA LEU A 51 -6.59 7.00 12.87
C LEU A 51 -5.24 7.55 12.40
N LEU A 52 -4.81 7.19 11.18
CA LEU A 52 -3.52 7.66 10.67
C LEU A 52 -3.55 9.15 10.32
N ALA A 53 -4.63 9.65 9.74
CA ALA A 53 -4.79 11.07 9.47
C ALA A 53 -4.74 11.92 10.75
N GLN A 54 -5.30 11.44 11.85
CA GLN A 54 -5.21 12.11 13.15
C GLN A 54 -3.76 12.12 13.66
N HIS A 55 -3.07 10.97 13.65
CA HIS A 55 -1.67 10.88 14.07
C HIS A 55 -0.76 11.86 13.31
N VAL A 56 -0.92 11.94 12.00
CA VAL A 56 -0.15 12.84 11.13
C VAL A 56 -0.39 14.30 11.50
N ARG A 57 -1.66 14.69 11.67
CA ARG A 57 -2.02 16.07 12.08
C ARG A 57 -1.47 16.42 13.46
N ASP A 58 -1.64 15.55 14.45
CA ASP A 58 -1.22 15.79 15.84
C ASP A 58 0.28 16.00 15.97
N ASN A 59 1.06 15.44 15.03
CA ASN A 59 2.52 15.54 15.01
C ASN A 59 3.07 16.53 13.98
N GLY A 60 2.22 17.32 13.32
CA GLY A 60 2.65 18.32 12.33
C GLY A 60 3.33 17.71 11.09
N LEU A 61 3.01 16.45 10.76
CA LEU A 61 3.56 15.73 9.62
C LEU A 61 2.66 15.89 8.38
N LEU A 62 3.19 15.54 7.22
CA LEU A 62 2.43 15.34 5.99
C LEU A 62 2.35 13.83 5.68
N HIS A 63 1.24 13.41 5.09
CA HIS A 63 1.03 12.03 4.68
C HIS A 63 0.95 11.92 3.16
N ALA A 64 1.80 11.09 2.57
CA ALA A 64 1.71 10.67 1.18
C ALA A 64 1.63 9.14 1.14
N PRO A 65 0.44 8.54 1.36
CA PRO A 65 0.31 7.09 1.43
C PRO A 65 0.82 6.41 0.16
N HIS A 66 1.49 5.26 0.33
CA HIS A 66 1.94 4.44 -0.80
C HIS A 66 0.73 3.84 -1.52
N GLY A 67 0.34 4.44 -2.66
CA GLY A 67 -0.80 3.98 -3.45
C GLY A 67 -0.61 2.62 -4.10
N LYS A 68 0.66 2.16 -4.25
CA LYS A 68 0.98 0.82 -4.77
C LYS A 68 0.30 -0.32 -4.01
N THR A 69 -0.08 -0.09 -2.76
CA THR A 69 -0.75 -1.12 -1.94
C THR A 69 -2.11 -1.48 -2.51
N THR A 70 -2.87 -0.51 -2.95
CA THR A 70 -4.27 -0.72 -3.34
C THR A 70 -4.56 -0.45 -4.81
N MET A 71 -3.82 0.48 -5.43
CA MET A 71 -4.07 1.00 -6.79
C MET A 71 -5.56 1.28 -7.05
N SER A 72 -6.28 1.73 -6.02
CA SER A 72 -7.74 1.92 -6.03
C SER A 72 -8.11 3.41 -5.94
N PRO A 73 -8.81 3.96 -6.97
CA PRO A 73 -9.24 5.37 -6.97
C PRO A 73 -10.15 5.72 -5.80
N GLN A 74 -11.03 4.80 -5.37
CA GLN A 74 -11.93 5.04 -4.24
C GLN A 74 -11.16 5.19 -2.92
N LEU A 75 -10.11 4.35 -2.72
CA LEU A 75 -9.25 4.44 -1.54
C LEU A 75 -8.32 5.67 -1.60
N PHE A 76 -7.83 6.04 -2.78
CA PHE A 76 -7.08 7.29 -2.98
C PHE A 76 -7.92 8.51 -2.61
N ALA A 77 -9.16 8.58 -3.14
CA ALA A 77 -10.08 9.67 -2.82
C ALA A 77 -10.36 9.76 -1.32
N LYS A 78 -10.56 8.62 -0.65
CA LYS A 78 -10.78 8.54 0.81
C LYS A 78 -9.56 9.06 1.59
N GLN A 79 -8.34 8.72 1.18
CA GLN A 79 -7.10 9.17 1.82
C GLN A 79 -6.85 10.67 1.60
N LEU A 80 -7.05 11.16 0.36
CA LEU A 80 -6.92 12.59 0.02
C LEU A 80 -7.97 13.43 0.76
N ALA A 81 -9.23 12.97 0.83
CA ALA A 81 -10.29 13.64 1.59
C ALA A 81 -10.00 13.70 3.10
N ALA A 82 -9.24 12.75 3.64
CA ALA A 82 -8.79 12.75 5.03
C ALA A 82 -7.59 13.67 5.29
N GLY A 83 -7.07 14.35 4.27
CA GLY A 83 -6.00 15.33 4.37
C GLY A 83 -4.61 14.81 3.99
N ALA A 84 -4.50 13.70 3.25
CA ALA A 84 -3.22 13.30 2.67
C ALA A 84 -2.71 14.40 1.72
N TRP A 85 -1.43 14.71 1.80
CA TRP A 85 -0.76 15.71 0.97
C TRP A 85 -0.77 15.34 -0.51
N GLY A 86 -0.65 14.07 -0.81
CA GLY A 86 -0.59 13.49 -2.14
C GLY A 86 -0.47 11.96 -2.03
N LEU A 87 0.01 11.30 -3.07
CA LEU A 87 0.24 9.86 -3.07
C LEU A 87 1.70 9.53 -3.35
N THR A 88 2.18 8.43 -2.79
CA THR A 88 3.49 7.86 -3.12
C THR A 88 3.35 6.74 -4.15
N ALA A 89 4.15 6.81 -5.20
CA ALA A 89 4.32 5.78 -6.22
C ALA A 89 5.68 5.08 -6.06
N ALA A 90 5.79 3.85 -6.53
CA ALA A 90 7.04 3.09 -6.62
C ALA A 90 7.59 3.04 -8.06
N THR A 91 6.77 3.32 -9.07
CA THR A 91 7.14 3.28 -10.48
C THR A 91 6.48 4.41 -11.26
N ALA A 92 7.08 4.79 -12.38
CA ALA A 92 6.49 5.78 -13.29
C ALA A 92 5.11 5.35 -13.81
N SER A 93 4.88 4.06 -14.06
CA SER A 93 3.58 3.56 -14.49
C SER A 93 2.48 3.80 -13.45
N GLN A 94 2.79 3.68 -12.17
CA GLN A 94 1.84 4.03 -11.11
C GLN A 94 1.53 5.53 -11.10
N VAL A 95 2.54 6.38 -11.33
CA VAL A 95 2.33 7.84 -11.47
C VAL A 95 1.40 8.16 -12.65
N MET A 96 1.55 7.44 -13.77
CA MET A 96 0.66 7.60 -14.93
C MET A 96 -0.80 7.26 -14.57
N VAL A 97 -1.02 6.19 -13.82
CA VAL A 97 -2.36 5.83 -13.30
C VAL A 97 -2.87 6.93 -12.36
N TYR A 98 -2.07 7.38 -11.40
CA TYR A 98 -2.50 8.44 -10.46
C TYR A 98 -2.88 9.72 -11.21
N ARG A 99 -2.08 10.11 -12.22
CA ARG A 99 -2.38 11.29 -13.04
C ARG A 99 -3.70 11.13 -13.79
N SER A 100 -3.97 9.95 -14.37
CA SER A 100 -5.25 9.67 -15.05
C SER A 100 -6.47 9.75 -14.13
N LEU A 101 -6.26 9.58 -12.83
CA LEU A 101 -7.26 9.67 -11.78
C LEU A 101 -7.34 11.06 -11.13
N GLY A 102 -6.63 12.05 -11.66
CA GLY A 102 -6.66 13.43 -11.17
C GLY A 102 -5.82 13.72 -9.93
N VAL A 103 -4.88 12.85 -9.58
CA VAL A 103 -3.93 13.09 -8.47
C VAL A 103 -2.90 14.14 -8.92
N GLU A 104 -2.81 15.22 -8.19
CA GLU A 104 -2.00 16.40 -8.55
C GLU A 104 -0.66 16.44 -7.81
N ARG A 105 -0.54 15.79 -6.66
CA ARG A 105 0.70 15.74 -5.86
C ARG A 105 1.17 14.31 -5.70
N VAL A 106 2.38 14.04 -6.19
CA VAL A 106 2.94 12.69 -6.21
C VAL A 106 4.39 12.72 -5.72
N LEU A 107 4.72 11.74 -4.88
CA LEU A 107 6.09 11.41 -4.53
C LEU A 107 6.43 10.08 -5.19
N LEU A 108 7.30 10.09 -6.20
CA LEU A 108 7.85 8.88 -6.81
C LEU A 108 9.06 8.44 -6.00
N ALA A 109 8.82 7.50 -5.08
CA ALA A 109 9.80 6.99 -4.12
C ALA A 109 10.65 5.88 -4.75
N ASN A 110 11.32 6.20 -5.83
CA ASN A 110 12.28 5.36 -6.54
C ASN A 110 13.05 6.19 -7.58
N GLU A 111 14.18 5.70 -8.01
CA GLU A 111 14.95 6.25 -9.12
C GLU A 111 14.31 5.91 -10.47
N ILE A 112 14.45 6.80 -11.44
CA ILE A 112 13.90 6.62 -12.79
C ILE A 112 15.05 6.68 -13.80
N TYR A 113 15.14 5.65 -14.63
CA TYR A 113 16.14 5.53 -15.72
C TYR A 113 15.50 5.33 -17.11
N ASP A 114 14.19 5.13 -17.21
CA ASP A 114 13.49 5.08 -18.52
C ASP A 114 13.25 6.51 -19.02
N GLU A 115 14.02 6.94 -20.00
CA GLU A 115 13.93 8.28 -20.58
C GLU A 115 12.54 8.60 -21.13
N ARG A 116 11.80 7.61 -21.66
CA ARG A 116 10.44 7.79 -22.18
C ARG A 116 9.46 8.10 -21.04
N ALA A 117 9.65 7.44 -19.91
CA ALA A 117 8.85 7.72 -18.70
C ALA A 117 9.18 9.10 -18.13
N ILE A 118 10.46 9.45 -18.06
CA ILE A 118 10.94 10.77 -17.63
C ILE A 118 10.33 11.88 -18.53
N ASP A 119 10.41 11.71 -19.85
CA ASP A 119 9.88 12.66 -20.82
C ASP A 119 8.34 12.80 -20.73
N TRP A 120 7.65 11.70 -20.44
CA TRP A 120 6.21 11.75 -20.22
C TRP A 120 5.88 12.52 -18.93
N LEU A 121 6.55 12.19 -17.83
CA LEU A 121 6.34 12.83 -16.52
C LEU A 121 6.61 14.33 -16.58
N ALA A 122 7.69 14.76 -17.23
CA ALA A 122 8.07 16.16 -17.37
C ALA A 122 7.02 17.02 -18.10
N ARG A 123 6.20 16.41 -18.95
CA ARG A 123 5.14 17.11 -19.69
C ARG A 123 3.79 17.15 -18.97
N GLN A 124 3.65 16.47 -17.83
CA GLN A 124 2.38 16.44 -17.11
C GLN A 124 2.26 17.61 -16.14
N PRO A 125 1.07 18.21 -16.03
CA PRO A 125 0.82 19.30 -15.10
C PRO A 125 0.54 18.74 -13.69
N PHE A 126 1.60 18.48 -12.91
CA PHE A 126 1.48 18.21 -11.47
C PHE A 126 1.59 19.49 -10.68
N ASP A 127 0.86 19.60 -9.57
CA ASP A 127 1.08 20.65 -8.57
C ASP A 127 2.42 20.47 -7.89
N ASP A 128 2.78 19.20 -7.62
CA ASP A 128 4.07 18.82 -7.03
C ASP A 128 4.41 17.37 -7.40
N LEU A 129 5.52 17.19 -8.11
CA LEU A 129 6.08 15.89 -8.44
C LEU A 129 7.50 15.80 -7.87
N LEU A 130 7.63 15.05 -6.79
CA LEU A 130 8.91 14.76 -6.17
C LEU A 130 9.44 13.44 -6.71
N VAL A 131 10.70 13.40 -7.12
CA VAL A 131 11.39 12.20 -7.62
C VAL A 131 12.67 11.94 -6.84
N TYR A 132 13.15 10.71 -6.83
CA TYR A 132 14.41 10.37 -6.17
C TYR A 132 15.59 10.42 -7.12
N ALA A 133 16.76 10.73 -6.56
CA ALA A 133 18.06 10.46 -7.17
C ALA A 133 19.06 10.06 -6.08
N ASP A 134 19.95 9.14 -6.43
CA ASP A 134 21.04 8.63 -5.59
C ASP A 134 22.40 8.66 -6.30
N SER A 135 22.46 9.15 -7.52
CA SER A 135 23.66 9.10 -8.34
C SER A 135 23.73 10.26 -9.35
N PRO A 136 24.94 10.65 -9.82
CA PRO A 136 25.09 11.66 -10.85
C PRO A 136 24.34 11.34 -12.13
N GLY A 137 24.37 10.06 -12.60
CA GLY A 137 23.65 9.66 -13.80
C GLY A 137 22.13 9.81 -13.69
N GLY A 138 21.57 9.62 -12.49
CA GLY A 138 20.16 9.91 -12.23
C GLY A 138 19.82 11.39 -12.37
N VAL A 139 20.67 12.28 -11.85
CA VAL A 139 20.51 13.75 -11.98
C VAL A 139 20.63 14.20 -13.44
N GLU A 140 21.62 13.66 -14.18
CA GLU A 140 21.85 13.97 -15.58
C GLU A 140 20.64 13.65 -16.48
N LEU A 141 19.97 12.50 -16.23
CA LEU A 141 18.75 12.12 -16.96
C LEU A 141 17.56 13.04 -16.70
N LEU A 142 17.51 13.68 -15.52
CA LEU A 142 16.45 14.60 -15.13
C LEU A 142 16.73 16.05 -15.53
N ALA A 143 17.97 16.38 -15.94
CA ALA A 143 18.42 17.72 -16.28
C ALA A 143 17.55 18.35 -17.38
N GLY A 144 17.26 19.66 -17.23
CA GLY A 144 16.47 20.45 -18.19
C GLY A 144 14.96 20.15 -18.21
N LYS A 145 14.45 19.33 -17.30
CA LYS A 145 13.07 18.81 -17.36
C LYS A 145 12.14 19.32 -16.24
N GLY A 146 12.62 20.17 -15.35
CA GLY A 146 11.83 20.81 -14.29
C GLY A 146 11.53 19.94 -13.08
N PHE A 147 12.25 18.84 -12.87
CA PHE A 147 12.02 17.95 -11.74
C PHE A 147 12.51 18.53 -10.41
N ARG A 148 11.74 18.24 -9.37
CA ARG A 148 12.08 18.47 -7.96
C ARG A 148 12.61 17.17 -7.34
N ILE A 149 13.87 17.18 -6.93
CA ILE A 149 14.63 15.99 -6.54
C ILE A 149 14.76 15.88 -5.03
N LEU A 150 14.42 14.73 -4.48
CA LEU A 150 14.82 14.30 -3.14
C LEU A 150 16.06 13.39 -3.29
N VAL A 151 17.16 13.78 -2.66
CA VAL A 151 18.34 12.92 -2.57
C VAL A 151 18.04 11.76 -1.61
N GLU A 152 18.11 10.53 -2.08
CA GLU A 152 17.90 9.37 -1.21
C GLU A 152 19.17 9.03 -0.46
N LEU A 153 19.08 8.97 0.89
CA LEU A 153 20.10 8.38 1.75
C LEU A 153 19.78 6.89 1.91
N GLY A 154 20.71 6.04 1.48
CA GLY A 154 20.69 4.61 1.73
C GLY A 154 21.60 4.23 2.91
N HIS A 155 22.05 2.97 2.90
CA HIS A 155 23.04 2.46 3.85
C HIS A 155 23.76 1.25 3.24
N PRO A 156 24.93 0.88 3.73
CA PRO A 156 25.66 -0.31 3.26
C PRO A 156 24.79 -1.58 3.33
N GLY A 157 24.71 -2.32 2.23
CA GLY A 157 23.83 -3.52 2.11
C GLY A 157 22.35 -3.22 1.94
N GLY A 158 21.95 -1.95 1.97
CA GLY A 158 20.58 -1.52 1.70
C GLY A 158 20.23 -1.50 0.21
N ARG A 159 19.01 -1.09 -0.11
CA ARG A 159 18.41 -1.14 -1.46
C ARG A 159 19.02 -0.09 -2.38
N THR A 160 18.49 1.11 -2.40
CA THR A 160 18.87 2.28 -3.18
C THR A 160 19.46 3.37 -2.26
N GLY A 161 19.82 4.52 -2.79
CA GLY A 161 20.27 5.68 -2.06
C GLY A 161 21.80 5.80 -1.94
N CYS A 162 22.28 7.03 -1.76
CA CYS A 162 23.68 7.33 -1.43
C CYS A 162 24.12 6.52 -0.21
N ARG A 163 25.30 5.93 -0.24
CA ARG A 163 25.79 5.06 0.84
C ARG A 163 26.35 5.83 2.02
N THR A 164 26.74 7.10 1.79
CA THR A 164 27.28 7.99 2.80
C THR A 164 26.65 9.37 2.75
N PRO A 165 26.62 10.12 3.86
CA PRO A 165 26.21 11.52 3.85
C PRO A 165 27.04 12.40 2.90
N ASP A 166 28.34 12.10 2.72
CA ASP A 166 29.21 12.89 1.84
C ASP A 166 28.84 12.69 0.36
N GLU A 167 28.46 11.46 -0.06
CA GLU A 167 27.91 11.22 -1.39
C GLU A 167 26.61 12.02 -1.60
N ALA A 168 25.71 12.04 -0.61
CA ALA A 168 24.47 12.81 -0.69
C ALA A 168 24.73 14.33 -0.77
N LYS A 169 25.71 14.84 -0.04
CA LYS A 169 26.13 16.25 -0.12
C LYS A 169 26.72 16.60 -1.49
N ALA A 170 27.55 15.71 -2.05
CA ALA A 170 28.09 15.90 -3.38
C ALA A 170 26.99 15.87 -4.45
N LEU A 171 25.98 14.99 -4.29
CA LEU A 171 24.86 14.90 -5.22
C LEU A 171 23.98 16.16 -5.15
N LYS A 172 23.72 16.70 -3.96
CA LYS A 172 23.03 18.00 -3.82
C LYS A 172 23.79 19.12 -4.53
N ALA A 173 25.11 19.19 -4.36
CA ALA A 173 25.92 20.20 -5.05
C ALA A 173 25.85 20.07 -6.58
N LEU A 174 25.75 18.84 -7.10
CA LEU A 174 25.53 18.59 -8.51
C LEU A 174 24.13 19.07 -8.95
N ILE A 175 23.08 18.78 -8.17
CA ILE A 175 21.71 19.24 -8.46
C ILE A 175 21.69 20.76 -8.53
N ASP A 176 22.29 21.45 -7.57
CA ASP A 176 22.37 22.93 -7.53
C ASP A 176 23.11 23.52 -8.75
N ALA A 177 24.04 22.77 -9.35
CA ALA A 177 24.81 23.19 -10.53
C ALA A 177 24.16 22.73 -11.87
N THR A 178 23.05 21.99 -11.82
CA THR A 178 22.41 21.43 -13.00
C THR A 178 21.15 22.21 -13.35
N ASP A 179 21.09 22.77 -14.56
CA ASP A 179 19.94 23.52 -15.03
C ASP A 179 18.68 22.66 -15.16
N GLY A 180 17.53 23.22 -14.79
CA GLY A 180 16.23 22.59 -14.97
C GLY A 180 15.94 21.42 -14.03
N VAL A 181 16.61 21.37 -12.88
CA VAL A 181 16.25 20.53 -11.72
C VAL A 181 16.35 21.38 -10.44
N GLU A 182 15.65 20.97 -9.40
CA GLU A 182 15.61 21.65 -8.10
C GLU A 182 15.87 20.65 -6.97
N PHE A 183 16.73 20.99 -6.03
CA PHE A 183 16.85 20.26 -4.79
C PHE A 183 15.63 20.50 -3.91
N ALA A 184 14.78 19.48 -3.76
CA ALA A 184 13.57 19.55 -2.94
C ALA A 184 13.78 19.06 -1.51
N GLY A 185 14.86 18.32 -1.24
CA GLY A 185 15.14 17.80 0.09
C GLY A 185 15.81 16.43 0.08
N VAL A 186 15.62 15.69 1.15
CA VAL A 186 16.19 14.35 1.34
C VAL A 186 15.13 13.31 1.60
N SER A 187 15.44 12.07 1.29
CA SER A 187 14.57 10.92 1.58
C SER A 187 15.37 9.74 2.08
N GLY A 188 14.65 8.75 2.62
CA GLY A 188 15.25 7.48 2.99
C GLY A 188 14.20 6.43 3.28
N TYR A 189 14.64 5.16 3.40
CA TYR A 189 13.78 4.05 3.77
C TYR A 189 14.41 3.23 4.89
N GLU A 190 13.81 3.34 6.05
CA GLU A 190 14.26 2.72 7.30
C GLU A 190 13.91 1.24 7.41
N GLY A 191 12.96 0.76 6.62
CA GLY A 191 12.39 -0.60 6.74
C GLY A 191 13.33 -1.74 6.38
N THR A 192 14.55 -1.45 5.92
CA THR A 192 15.62 -2.44 5.67
C THR A 192 16.62 -2.56 6.81
N GLN A 193 16.45 -1.79 7.87
CA GLN A 193 17.27 -1.90 9.06
C GLN A 193 16.94 -3.18 9.85
N PRO A 194 17.93 -3.80 10.51
CA PRO A 194 17.73 -5.10 11.16
C PRO A 194 16.81 -5.05 12.39
N ASP A 195 16.74 -3.91 13.05
CA ASP A 195 15.98 -3.72 14.28
C ASP A 195 15.63 -2.24 14.54
N ARG A 196 14.80 -1.98 15.55
CA ARG A 196 14.38 -0.62 15.93
C ARG A 196 15.55 0.29 16.29
N ALA A 197 16.61 -0.25 16.91
CA ALA A 197 17.80 0.55 17.24
C ALA A 197 18.58 0.98 15.98
N GLY A 198 18.65 0.09 14.98
CA GLY A 198 19.16 0.41 13.63
C GLY A 198 18.32 1.48 12.94
N VAL A 199 17.01 1.35 13.00
CA VAL A 199 16.08 2.37 12.46
C VAL A 199 16.33 3.73 13.12
N THR A 200 16.40 3.79 14.45
CA THR A 200 16.66 5.04 15.18
C THR A 200 17.98 5.68 14.78
N ARG A 201 19.06 4.89 14.66
CA ARG A 201 20.37 5.42 14.21
C ARG A 201 20.29 5.99 12.80
N TYR A 202 19.70 5.24 11.89
CA TYR A 202 19.49 5.65 10.49
C TYR A 202 18.68 6.95 10.38
N LEU A 203 17.59 7.07 11.14
CA LEU A 203 16.76 8.29 11.13
C LEU A 203 17.51 9.51 11.71
N LYS A 204 18.37 9.32 12.73
CA LYS A 204 19.25 10.38 13.22
C LYS A 204 20.28 10.83 12.18
N ASP A 205 20.81 9.91 11.39
CA ASP A 205 21.73 10.25 10.30
C ASP A 205 20.98 10.98 9.17
N LEU A 206 19.77 10.55 8.82
CA LEU A 206 18.90 11.25 7.87
C LEU A 206 18.55 12.66 8.36
N ARG A 207 18.23 12.83 9.64
CA ARG A 207 17.97 14.12 10.26
C ARG A 207 19.17 15.05 10.14
N ARG A 208 20.38 14.60 10.54
CA ARG A 208 21.61 15.39 10.43
C ARG A 208 21.89 15.80 8.99
N LEU A 209 21.74 14.87 8.04
CA LEU A 209 21.90 15.17 6.62
C LEU A 209 20.92 16.25 6.18
N ALA A 210 19.66 16.17 6.58
CA ALA A 210 18.64 17.16 6.24
C ALA A 210 18.98 18.54 6.82
N GLU A 211 19.44 18.60 8.06
CA GLU A 211 19.89 19.83 8.73
C GLU A 211 21.14 20.42 8.03
N ASP A 212 22.15 19.61 7.75
CA ASP A 212 23.38 20.02 7.05
C ASP A 212 23.10 20.59 5.64
N LEU A 213 22.08 20.07 4.95
CA LEU A 213 21.69 20.49 3.60
C LEU A 213 20.60 21.57 3.59
N ALA A 214 20.11 21.99 4.75
CA ALA A 214 18.94 22.86 4.88
C ALA A 214 17.75 22.36 4.03
N ALA A 215 17.48 21.07 4.09
CA ALA A 215 16.51 20.39 3.25
C ALA A 215 15.07 20.86 3.54
N PRO A 216 14.32 21.43 2.57
CA PRO A 216 12.97 21.89 2.83
C PRO A 216 11.96 20.75 3.02
N ILE A 217 12.28 19.54 2.51
CA ILE A 217 11.47 18.34 2.68
C ILE A 217 12.34 17.19 3.18
N VAL A 218 11.80 16.41 4.13
CA VAL A 218 12.37 15.12 4.55
C VAL A 218 11.30 14.06 4.38
N SER A 219 11.58 12.98 3.65
CA SER A 219 10.62 11.91 3.48
C SER A 219 11.16 10.56 3.94
N ALA A 220 10.48 9.95 4.92
CA ALA A 220 10.75 8.63 5.46
C ALA A 220 9.46 8.02 6.01
N GLY A 221 9.49 6.80 6.51
CA GLY A 221 8.36 6.18 7.20
C GLY A 221 7.51 5.28 6.33
N GLY A 222 7.80 4.00 6.37
CA GLY A 222 6.90 2.94 5.91
C GLY A 222 5.91 2.52 7.01
N SER A 223 5.12 1.47 6.73
CA SER A 223 4.04 1.01 7.62
C SER A 223 4.54 0.39 8.93
N SER A 224 5.82 0.03 9.04
CA SER A 224 6.37 -0.67 10.21
C SER A 224 7.01 0.24 11.26
N TYR A 225 7.46 1.47 10.90
CA TYR A 225 8.28 2.30 11.79
C TYR A 225 7.93 3.78 11.74
N PHE A 226 6.72 4.16 11.31
CA PHE A 226 6.34 5.57 11.25
C PHE A 226 6.28 6.26 12.62
N ASP A 227 6.18 5.51 13.72
CA ASP A 227 6.33 6.00 15.08
C ASP A 227 7.75 6.55 15.33
N LEU A 228 8.78 5.77 15.01
CA LEU A 228 10.17 6.21 15.13
C LEU A 228 10.48 7.39 14.20
N VAL A 229 9.87 7.42 13.02
CA VAL A 229 9.97 8.57 12.12
C VAL A 229 9.34 9.81 12.76
N THR A 230 8.19 9.66 13.41
CA THR A 230 7.56 10.73 14.17
C THR A 230 8.48 11.21 15.31
N ASP A 231 9.00 10.28 16.12
CA ASP A 231 9.85 10.60 17.28
C ASP A 231 11.15 11.32 16.88
N GLU A 232 11.76 10.92 15.77
CA GLU A 232 13.08 11.44 15.36
C GLU A 232 12.98 12.65 14.42
N LEU A 233 11.93 12.78 13.59
CA LEU A 233 11.87 13.80 12.54
C LEU A 233 10.78 14.87 12.78
N ALA A 234 9.79 14.65 13.64
CA ALA A 234 8.80 15.68 13.92
C ALA A 234 9.45 16.92 14.56
N GLY A 235 8.91 18.09 14.23
CA GLY A 235 9.43 19.36 14.75
C GLY A 235 10.74 19.85 14.14
N MET A 236 11.24 19.22 13.08
CA MET A 236 12.34 19.77 12.26
C MET A 236 11.88 21.05 11.53
N ASP A 237 12.82 21.93 11.20
CA ASP A 237 12.59 23.05 10.28
C ASP A 237 12.55 22.55 8.81
N ALA A 238 11.66 21.59 8.56
CA ALA A 238 11.41 20.95 7.27
C ALA A 238 10.01 20.36 7.24
N ARG A 239 9.43 20.22 6.05
CA ARG A 239 8.19 19.44 5.88
C ARG A 239 8.50 17.95 5.90
N VAL A 240 8.06 17.25 6.91
CA VAL A 240 8.26 15.79 7.02
C VAL A 240 7.09 15.05 6.39
N ILE A 241 7.37 14.22 5.36
CA ILE A 241 6.37 13.43 4.64
C ILE A 241 6.54 11.95 4.99
N VAL A 242 5.54 11.36 5.65
CA VAL A 242 5.47 9.91 5.94
C VAL A 242 4.67 9.18 4.87
N ARG A 243 5.01 7.90 4.60
CA ARG A 243 4.49 7.13 3.45
C ARG A 243 3.81 5.79 3.79
N PRO A 244 3.29 5.55 5.00
CA PRO A 244 2.61 4.27 5.25
C PRO A 244 1.45 4.08 4.27
N GLY A 245 1.38 2.91 3.64
CA GLY A 245 0.34 2.56 2.66
C GLY A 245 -0.50 1.36 3.09
N ALA A 246 0.13 0.35 3.69
CA ALA A 246 -0.54 -0.89 4.09
C ALA A 246 -1.54 -0.70 5.24
N TYR A 247 -1.44 0.39 6.00
CA TYR A 247 -2.31 0.69 7.14
C TYR A 247 -3.80 0.67 6.79
N ILE A 248 -4.17 1.04 5.55
CA ILE A 248 -5.57 1.14 5.14
C ILE A 248 -6.25 -0.22 5.10
N GLY A 249 -5.57 -1.24 4.59
CA GLY A 249 -6.03 -2.62 4.61
C GLY A 249 -5.75 -3.32 5.93
N HIS A 250 -4.63 -2.97 6.54
CA HIS A 250 -4.04 -3.69 7.66
C HIS A 250 -4.13 -5.20 7.45
N ASP A 251 -3.70 -6.02 8.38
CA ASP A 251 -3.78 -7.48 8.24
C ASP A 251 -3.83 -8.17 9.62
N GLU A 252 -4.04 -9.48 9.61
CA GLU A 252 -4.03 -10.32 10.80
C GLU A 252 -2.66 -10.95 11.07
N GLY A 253 -1.66 -10.70 10.20
CA GLY A 253 -0.36 -11.34 10.22
C GLY A 253 0.82 -10.39 10.35
N PHE A 254 1.41 -10.04 9.23
CA PHE A 254 2.67 -9.29 9.19
C PHE A 254 2.56 -7.92 9.85
N TYR A 255 1.63 -7.06 9.41
CA TYR A 255 1.49 -5.73 10.00
C TYR A 255 0.79 -5.74 11.36
N ALA A 256 0.00 -6.77 11.68
CA ALA A 256 -0.47 -7.00 13.06
C ALA A 256 0.68 -7.20 14.05
N ARG A 257 1.86 -7.64 13.59
CA ARG A 257 3.09 -7.76 14.41
C ARG A 257 4.04 -6.58 14.28
N MET A 258 4.07 -5.93 13.11
CA MET A 258 5.12 -4.95 12.77
C MET A 258 4.66 -3.50 12.87
N SER A 259 3.36 -3.23 12.75
CA SER A 259 2.87 -1.86 12.80
C SER A 259 2.95 -1.27 14.20
N PRO A 260 3.40 -0.03 14.37
CA PRO A 260 3.32 0.65 15.67
C PRO A 260 1.89 0.85 16.16
N PHE A 261 0.90 0.70 15.29
CA PHE A 261 -0.53 0.78 15.60
C PHE A 261 -1.24 -0.57 15.48
N ALA A 262 -0.52 -1.68 15.69
CA ALA A 262 -1.07 -3.03 15.62
C ALA A 262 -2.36 -3.20 16.44
N ASP A 263 -2.38 -2.66 17.68
CA ASP A 263 -3.52 -2.75 18.60
C ASP A 263 -4.67 -1.79 18.26
N ARG A 264 -4.44 -0.85 17.33
CA ARG A 264 -5.36 0.26 17.02
C ARG A 264 -5.94 0.16 15.63
N LEU A 265 -5.18 -0.32 14.66
CA LEU A 265 -5.65 -0.58 13.30
C LEU A 265 -6.51 -1.84 13.25
N ARG A 266 -7.41 -1.89 12.27
CA ARG A 266 -8.34 -3.01 12.08
C ARG A 266 -8.05 -3.70 10.75
N PRO A 267 -7.95 -5.04 10.70
CA PRO A 267 -7.96 -5.75 9.43
C PRO A 267 -9.19 -5.36 8.62
N ALA A 268 -8.98 -4.84 7.42
CA ALA A 268 -10.06 -4.28 6.61
C ALA A 268 -10.34 -5.08 5.34
N ILE A 269 -9.55 -6.12 5.06
CA ILE A 269 -9.73 -7.02 3.92
C ILE A 269 -9.74 -8.47 4.37
N GLU A 270 -10.61 -9.25 3.78
CA GLU A 270 -10.77 -10.67 4.06
C GLU A 270 -11.21 -11.42 2.81
N VAL A 271 -11.00 -12.72 2.75
CA VAL A 271 -11.42 -13.56 1.63
C VAL A 271 -12.38 -14.64 2.12
N TYR A 272 -13.54 -14.73 1.48
CA TYR A 272 -14.48 -15.81 1.70
C TYR A 272 -14.29 -16.90 0.66
N ALA A 273 -14.34 -18.17 1.10
CA ALA A 273 -14.20 -19.30 0.19
C ALA A 273 -14.94 -20.52 0.71
N GLN A 274 -15.33 -21.40 -0.22
CA GLN A 274 -16.14 -22.57 0.08
C GLN A 274 -15.30 -23.81 0.29
N VAL A 275 -15.66 -24.62 1.28
CA VAL A 275 -15.14 -25.98 1.45
C VAL A 275 -15.64 -26.83 0.28
N VAL A 276 -14.73 -27.36 -0.51
CA VAL A 276 -15.05 -28.16 -1.71
C VAL A 276 -14.93 -29.65 -1.47
N SER A 277 -14.19 -30.07 -0.44
CA SER A 277 -14.03 -31.50 -0.08
C SER A 277 -13.64 -31.69 1.38
N ALA A 278 -14.03 -32.80 1.98
CA ALA A 278 -13.51 -33.32 3.24
C ALA A 278 -13.20 -34.80 3.02
N PRO A 279 -12.04 -35.11 2.39
CA PRO A 279 -11.78 -36.47 1.85
C PRO A 279 -11.41 -37.49 2.92
N GLU A 280 -10.94 -37.05 4.08
CA GLU A 280 -10.55 -37.90 5.22
C GLU A 280 -10.75 -37.17 6.55
N PRO A 281 -10.88 -37.92 7.67
CA PRO A 281 -11.01 -37.31 8.99
C PRO A 281 -9.86 -36.35 9.30
N GLY A 282 -10.19 -35.18 9.80
CA GLY A 282 -9.21 -34.17 10.21
C GLY A 282 -8.66 -33.31 9.10
N MET A 283 -9.16 -33.47 7.85
CA MET A 283 -8.75 -32.64 6.71
C MET A 283 -9.95 -32.10 5.92
N ALA A 284 -9.89 -30.84 5.55
CA ALA A 284 -10.80 -30.24 4.59
C ALA A 284 -10.01 -29.50 3.48
N ILE A 285 -10.59 -29.43 2.31
CA ILE A 285 -10.05 -28.69 1.15
C ILE A 285 -10.99 -27.54 0.82
N VAL A 286 -10.44 -26.34 0.67
CA VAL A 286 -11.17 -25.13 0.34
C VAL A 286 -10.82 -24.68 -1.08
N GLY A 287 -11.79 -24.19 -1.82
CA GLY A 287 -11.63 -23.61 -3.15
C GLY A 287 -11.03 -22.19 -3.11
N LEU A 288 -9.83 -22.07 -2.50
CA LEU A 288 -9.06 -20.86 -2.30
C LEU A 288 -7.60 -21.18 -2.57
N GLY A 289 -6.83 -20.32 -3.21
CA GLY A 289 -5.42 -20.61 -3.43
C GLY A 289 -4.56 -19.36 -3.64
N LYS A 290 -3.34 -19.59 -4.13
CA LYS A 290 -2.33 -18.56 -4.37
C LYS A 290 -2.82 -17.44 -5.32
N ARG A 291 -3.80 -17.74 -6.16
CA ARG A 291 -4.41 -16.76 -7.09
C ARG A 291 -5.42 -15.85 -6.41
N ASP A 292 -5.86 -16.18 -5.19
CA ASP A 292 -7.01 -15.56 -4.55
C ASP A 292 -6.62 -14.75 -3.31
N ILE A 293 -5.56 -15.17 -2.60
CA ILE A 293 -5.13 -14.61 -1.32
C ILE A 293 -3.60 -14.54 -1.27
N PRO A 294 -2.99 -13.55 -0.60
CA PRO A 294 -1.53 -13.50 -0.41
C PRO A 294 -1.02 -14.67 0.45
N TYR A 295 0.24 -15.03 0.22
CA TYR A 295 0.91 -16.15 0.89
C TYR A 295 2.43 -15.94 1.00
N ASP A 296 2.91 -14.75 0.68
CA ASP A 296 4.33 -14.43 0.56
C ASP A 296 5.04 -14.25 1.91
N LEU A 297 4.30 -13.92 2.96
CA LEU A 297 4.84 -13.77 4.32
C LEU A 297 4.29 -14.81 5.29
N ASP A 298 2.98 -15.00 5.35
CA ASP A 298 2.32 -16.03 6.15
C ASP A 298 1.24 -16.72 5.31
N LEU A 299 0.88 -17.95 5.70
CA LEU A 299 -0.33 -18.60 5.17
C LEU A 299 -1.58 -17.84 5.65
N PRO A 300 -2.71 -17.93 4.91
CA PRO A 300 -3.97 -17.31 5.31
C PRO A 300 -4.43 -17.79 6.71
N PHE A 301 -5.11 -16.90 7.43
CA PHE A 301 -5.66 -17.21 8.75
C PHE A 301 -7.06 -17.81 8.61
N ALA A 302 -7.21 -19.06 9.03
CA ALA A 302 -8.50 -19.76 9.05
C ALA A 302 -9.32 -19.38 10.29
N PRO A 303 -10.65 -19.65 10.31
CA PRO A 303 -11.46 -19.53 11.52
C PRO A 303 -10.94 -20.39 12.68
N ASP A 304 -11.35 -20.04 13.91
CA ASP A 304 -10.96 -20.75 15.13
C ASP A 304 -11.23 -22.25 15.05
N GLY A 305 -10.27 -23.04 15.53
CA GLY A 305 -10.32 -24.50 15.48
C GLY A 305 -9.82 -25.11 14.17
N LEU A 306 -9.56 -24.30 13.16
CA LEU A 306 -9.01 -24.71 11.86
C LEU A 306 -7.61 -24.13 11.66
N THR A 307 -6.79 -24.82 10.88
CA THR A 307 -5.44 -24.34 10.55
C THR A 307 -5.14 -24.56 9.07
N VAL A 308 -4.70 -23.53 8.36
CA VAL A 308 -4.16 -23.68 7.01
C VAL A 308 -2.82 -24.36 7.07
N THR A 309 -2.69 -25.52 6.43
CA THR A 309 -1.45 -26.32 6.41
C THR A 309 -0.71 -26.26 5.09
N GLY A 310 -1.37 -25.80 4.03
CA GLY A 310 -0.77 -25.66 2.70
C GLY A 310 -1.67 -24.95 1.70
N LEU A 311 -1.03 -24.41 0.66
CA LEU A 311 -1.68 -23.63 -0.38
C LEU A 311 -1.17 -24.05 -1.76
N GLN A 312 -2.10 -24.39 -2.65
CA GLN A 312 -1.87 -24.55 -4.08
C GLN A 312 -2.49 -23.40 -4.87
N ASP A 313 -2.50 -23.47 -6.21
CA ASP A 313 -3.03 -22.38 -7.03
C ASP A 313 -4.49 -22.03 -6.71
N GLN A 314 -5.35 -23.06 -6.52
CA GLN A 314 -6.80 -22.93 -6.30
C GLN A 314 -7.31 -23.83 -5.18
N HIS A 315 -6.43 -24.35 -4.33
CA HIS A 315 -6.80 -25.21 -3.21
C HIS A 315 -6.00 -24.83 -1.95
N THR A 316 -6.70 -24.78 -0.82
CA THR A 316 -6.15 -24.62 0.52
C THR A 316 -6.42 -25.91 1.32
N TYR A 317 -5.38 -26.43 1.95
CA TYR A 317 -5.46 -27.55 2.88
C TYR A 317 -5.74 -27.02 4.28
N LEU A 318 -6.82 -27.49 4.88
CA LEU A 318 -7.16 -27.21 6.28
C LEU A 318 -6.97 -28.45 7.14
N SER A 319 -6.29 -28.32 8.28
CA SER A 319 -6.41 -29.23 9.39
C SER A 319 -7.73 -28.92 10.12
N ASP A 320 -8.57 -29.93 10.26
CA ASP A 320 -9.88 -29.88 10.93
C ASP A 320 -10.03 -31.07 11.90
N PRO A 321 -9.28 -31.11 13.00
CA PRO A 321 -9.28 -32.24 13.93
C PRO A 321 -10.63 -32.44 14.64
N GLY A 322 -11.49 -31.42 14.65
CA GLY A 322 -12.80 -31.46 15.26
C GLY A 322 -13.94 -31.84 14.32
N GLY A 323 -13.68 -31.96 12.99
CA GLY A 323 -14.74 -32.16 12.00
C GLY A 323 -15.75 -30.99 11.98
N LEU A 324 -15.23 -29.76 12.09
CA LEU A 324 -16.03 -28.55 12.27
C LEU A 324 -16.70 -28.10 10.97
N VAL A 325 -16.16 -28.54 9.82
CA VAL A 325 -16.62 -28.08 8.51
C VAL A 325 -16.95 -29.24 7.57
N LYS A 326 -17.83 -28.97 6.62
CA LYS A 326 -18.26 -29.89 5.57
C LYS A 326 -18.26 -29.22 4.21
N PRO A 327 -18.23 -30.00 3.11
CA PRO A 327 -18.39 -29.46 1.77
C PRO A 327 -19.65 -28.59 1.65
N GLY A 328 -19.50 -27.40 1.05
CA GLY A 328 -20.54 -26.40 0.92
C GLY A 328 -20.47 -25.25 1.93
N ASP A 329 -19.81 -25.44 3.08
CA ASP A 329 -19.63 -24.37 4.06
C ASP A 329 -18.75 -23.26 3.49
N VAL A 330 -19.12 -22.00 3.74
CA VAL A 330 -18.34 -20.82 3.35
C VAL A 330 -17.58 -20.30 4.56
N LEU A 331 -16.27 -20.19 4.44
CA LEU A 331 -15.37 -19.79 5.50
C LEU A 331 -14.73 -18.43 5.18
N ARG A 332 -14.47 -17.65 6.23
CA ARG A 332 -13.70 -16.41 6.20
C ARG A 332 -12.23 -16.71 6.40
N PHE A 333 -11.38 -16.12 5.57
CA PHE A 333 -9.93 -16.16 5.72
C PHE A 333 -9.35 -14.77 5.94
N GLY A 334 -8.57 -14.61 7.00
CA GLY A 334 -7.78 -13.44 7.25
C GLY A 334 -6.55 -13.39 6.33
N VAL A 335 -6.08 -12.19 6.07
CA VAL A 335 -4.97 -11.89 5.16
C VAL A 335 -3.72 -11.59 5.97
N SER A 336 -2.56 -12.02 5.48
CA SER A 336 -1.26 -11.47 5.85
C SER A 336 -0.67 -10.76 4.64
N HIS A 337 -0.09 -9.56 4.83
CA HIS A 337 0.51 -8.71 3.80
C HIS A 337 -0.49 -8.17 2.76
N PRO A 338 -1.27 -7.14 3.10
CA PRO A 338 -2.32 -6.60 2.22
C PRO A 338 -1.78 -6.05 0.89
N CYS A 339 -0.48 -5.70 0.80
CA CYS A 339 0.13 -5.17 -0.43
C CYS A 339 0.10 -6.13 -1.61
N THR A 340 -0.01 -7.43 -1.36
CA THR A 340 -0.09 -8.49 -2.38
C THR A 340 -1.48 -9.15 -2.44
N ALA A 341 -2.49 -8.48 -1.87
CA ALA A 341 -3.89 -8.93 -1.90
C ALA A 341 -4.68 -8.20 -3.01
N PHE A 342 -4.54 -6.88 -3.07
CA PHE A 342 -5.33 -6.05 -3.99
C PHE A 342 -5.03 -6.33 -5.47
N ASP A 343 -3.80 -6.70 -5.81
CA ASP A 343 -3.37 -7.03 -7.18
C ASP A 343 -4.04 -8.28 -7.76
N LYS A 344 -4.68 -9.10 -6.91
CA LYS A 344 -5.38 -10.31 -7.32
C LYS A 344 -6.82 -10.07 -7.76
N TRP A 345 -7.37 -8.90 -7.46
CA TRP A 345 -8.80 -8.59 -7.63
C TRP A 345 -9.01 -7.26 -8.34
N ARG A 346 -9.73 -7.27 -9.46
CA ARG A 346 -10.06 -6.05 -10.22
C ARG A 346 -11.22 -5.26 -9.62
N VAL A 347 -12.15 -5.98 -8.98
CA VAL A 347 -13.31 -5.41 -8.29
C VAL A 347 -13.44 -6.09 -6.94
N ILE A 348 -13.57 -5.31 -5.88
CA ILE A 348 -13.66 -5.79 -4.50
C ILE A 348 -14.91 -5.15 -3.88
N PRO A 349 -15.93 -5.93 -3.50
CA PRO A 349 -17.08 -5.41 -2.77
C PRO A 349 -16.65 -4.82 -1.42
N VAL A 350 -17.16 -3.65 -1.10
CA VAL A 350 -17.09 -3.08 0.25
C VAL A 350 -18.40 -3.41 0.95
N VAL A 351 -18.29 -4.02 2.11
CA VAL A 351 -19.47 -4.40 2.90
C VAL A 351 -19.53 -3.61 4.21
N ASP A 352 -20.75 -3.31 4.66
CA ASP A 352 -21.02 -2.78 6.00
C ASP A 352 -20.96 -3.90 7.06
N ASP A 353 -21.26 -3.55 8.31
CA ASP A 353 -21.21 -4.49 9.43
C ASP A 353 -22.34 -5.55 9.38
N ASP A 354 -23.37 -5.32 8.57
CA ASP A 354 -24.48 -6.27 8.29
C ASP A 354 -24.21 -7.14 7.04
N ASN A 355 -23.00 -7.06 6.47
CA ASN A 355 -22.59 -7.73 5.23
C ASN A 355 -23.39 -7.32 3.98
N ILE A 356 -23.92 -6.10 3.97
CA ILE A 356 -24.55 -5.53 2.77
C ILE A 356 -23.46 -4.79 1.98
N VAL A 357 -23.45 -5.01 0.66
CA VAL A 357 -22.55 -4.30 -0.24
C VAL A 357 -22.98 -2.84 -0.35
N VAL A 358 -22.06 -1.95 -0.01
CA VAL A 358 -22.27 -0.49 0.06
C VAL A 358 -21.37 0.30 -0.89
N ASP A 359 -20.30 -0.33 -1.40
CA ASP A 359 -19.40 0.26 -2.39
C ASP A 359 -18.64 -0.84 -3.15
N LEU A 360 -17.95 -0.48 -4.22
CA LEU A 360 -17.11 -1.35 -5.02
C LEU A 360 -15.75 -0.68 -5.26
N LEU A 361 -14.68 -1.28 -4.76
CA LEU A 361 -13.32 -0.83 -5.10
C LEU A 361 -12.92 -1.39 -6.45
N THR A 362 -12.31 -0.56 -7.28
CA THR A 362 -11.60 -0.99 -8.49
C THR A 362 -10.10 -0.89 -8.28
N THR A 363 -9.33 -1.76 -8.91
CA THR A 363 -7.87 -1.75 -8.84
C THR A 363 -7.26 -1.63 -10.24
N TYR A 364 -6.10 -0.97 -10.34
CA TYR A 364 -5.39 -0.69 -11.60
C TYR A 364 -3.94 -1.21 -11.55
N PHE A 365 -3.80 -2.51 -11.30
CA PHE A 365 -2.51 -3.20 -11.38
C PHE A 365 -2.16 -3.62 -12.80
#